data_2b6574628b60d40ebbeac24607a89f9a
#
_entry.id   2b6574628b60d40ebbeac24607a89f9a
#
_cell.length_a   1.000
_cell.length_b   1.000
_cell.length_c   1.000
_cell.angle_alpha   90.00
_cell.angle_beta   90.00
_cell.angle_gamma   90.00
#
_symmetry.space_group_name_H-M   'P 1'
#
loop_
_entity.id
_entity.type
_entity.pdbx_description
1 polymer ?
#
loop_
_entity_poly.entity_id
_entity_poly.type
_entity_poly.pdbx_seq_one_letter_code
_entity_poly.pdbx_strand_id
1 'polypeptide(L)'
;MTHRRHRSFVVCALSAVTGLVLLTPASASGQNRDAPTGWTLPRTGDGRADLQGVWDFRSLTPLQRPSELANKELFTDEEAAQFQLETVAQLDKDQAGPDGRIPLSGGYNEFWYDYGKQLTAGRRTSLIVDPPDGRIPSLTPDAS
;
A
#
# COMPACT_ATOMS: atom_id res chain seq x y z
N MET A 1 47.49 -60.23 32.92
CA MET A 1 47.31 -58.76 33.02
C MET A 1 46.29 -58.32 31.99
N THR A 2 45.06 -58.22 32.34
CA THR A 2 43.96 -57.94 31.41
C THR A 2 43.18 -56.73 31.92
N HIS A 3 43.37 -55.59 31.24
CA HIS A 3 42.60 -54.39 31.48
C HIS A 3 41.24 -54.43 30.78
N ARG A 4 40.22 -54.58 31.57
CA ARG A 4 38.83 -54.50 31.15
C ARG A 4 38.40 -53.04 31.05
N ARG A 5 38.19 -52.50 29.84
CA ARG A 5 37.64 -51.16 29.64
C ARG A 5 36.11 -51.23 29.65
N HIS A 6 35.51 -50.60 30.64
CA HIS A 6 34.08 -50.32 30.67
C HIS A 6 33.72 -49.21 29.65
N ARG A 7 32.90 -49.57 28.68
CA ARG A 7 32.28 -48.58 27.79
C ARG A 7 30.93 -48.16 28.42
N SER A 8 30.90 -46.96 28.95
CA SER A 8 29.66 -46.29 29.36
C SER A 8 28.94 -45.81 28.09
N PHE A 9 27.78 -46.35 27.83
CA PHE A 9 26.86 -45.83 26.81
C PHE A 9 26.08 -44.66 27.45
N VAL A 10 26.38 -43.45 27.03
CA VAL A 10 25.56 -42.27 27.31
C VAL A 10 24.47 -42.25 26.27
N VAL A 11 23.25 -42.58 26.67
CA VAL A 11 22.05 -42.44 25.83
C VAL A 11 21.62 -40.97 25.92
N CYS A 12 21.95 -40.21 24.87
CA CYS A 12 21.36 -38.88 24.67
C CYS A 12 19.93 -39.02 24.15
N ALA A 13 18.97 -38.81 25.03
CA ALA A 13 17.58 -38.66 24.64
C ALA A 13 17.42 -37.26 23.99
N LEU A 14 17.36 -37.21 22.65
CA LEU A 14 16.95 -36.01 21.92
C LEU A 14 15.43 -35.88 22.06
N SER A 15 14.97 -34.98 22.90
CA SER A 15 13.57 -34.55 22.96
C SER A 15 13.33 -33.61 21.77
N ALA A 16 12.73 -34.10 20.71
CA ALA A 16 12.23 -33.30 19.62
C ALA A 16 10.97 -32.54 20.09
N VAL A 17 11.13 -31.30 20.50
CA VAL A 17 10.01 -30.37 20.70
C VAL A 17 9.56 -29.90 19.33
N THR A 18 8.54 -30.55 18.79
CA THR A 18 7.84 -30.12 17.58
C THR A 18 6.98 -28.90 17.92
N GLY A 19 7.54 -27.72 17.75
CA GLY A 19 6.79 -26.47 17.85
C GLY A 19 5.79 -26.37 16.71
N LEU A 20 4.53 -26.68 16.98
CA LEU A 20 3.40 -26.41 16.09
C LEU A 20 3.21 -24.88 16.03
N VAL A 21 3.79 -24.23 15.06
CA VAL A 21 3.52 -22.83 14.74
C VAL A 21 2.13 -22.76 14.15
N LEU A 22 1.14 -22.39 14.95
CA LEU A 22 -0.19 -22.01 14.50
C LEU A 22 -0.04 -20.72 13.69
N LEU A 23 0.04 -20.83 12.35
CA LEU A 23 -0.16 -19.72 11.45
C LEU A 23 -1.62 -19.26 11.57
N THR A 24 -1.90 -18.36 12.50
CA THR A 24 -3.13 -17.60 12.46
C THR A 24 -3.06 -16.68 11.25
N PRO A 25 -4.05 -16.69 10.34
CA PRO A 25 -4.11 -15.67 9.32
C PRO A 25 -4.22 -14.32 10.03
N ALA A 26 -3.20 -13.51 9.94
CA ALA A 26 -3.31 -12.11 10.33
C ALA A 26 -4.34 -11.49 9.40
N SER A 27 -5.56 -11.30 9.90
CA SER A 27 -6.53 -10.46 9.22
C SER A 27 -5.84 -9.12 9.01
N ALA A 28 -5.57 -8.77 7.76
CA ALA A 28 -5.11 -7.45 7.40
C ALA A 28 -6.26 -6.48 7.76
N SER A 29 -6.29 -6.07 9.01
CA SER A 29 -7.10 -4.94 9.43
C SER A 29 -6.54 -3.75 8.67
N GLY A 30 -7.27 -3.29 7.63
CA GLY A 30 -6.97 -2.04 6.99
C GLY A 30 -6.75 -1.03 8.12
N GLN A 31 -5.56 -0.46 8.21
CA GLN A 31 -5.27 0.53 9.21
C GLN A 31 -6.15 1.75 8.93
N ASN A 32 -7.35 1.74 9.53
CA ASN A 32 -8.01 3.00 9.78
C ASN A 32 -7.00 3.82 10.56
N ARG A 33 -6.52 4.95 10.01
CA ARG A 33 -5.89 5.96 10.84
C ARG A 33 -6.90 6.22 11.93
N ASP A 34 -6.52 5.90 13.16
CA ASP A 34 -7.39 6.14 14.30
C ASP A 34 -7.88 7.58 14.21
N ALA A 35 -9.19 7.75 14.13
CA ALA A 35 -9.77 9.08 14.18
C ALA A 35 -9.23 9.75 15.45
N PRO A 36 -8.94 11.05 15.43
CA PRO A 36 -8.45 11.74 16.62
C PRO A 36 -9.32 11.39 17.80
N THR A 37 -8.72 11.07 18.94
CA THR A 37 -9.45 10.69 20.17
C THR A 37 -10.50 11.75 20.45
N GLY A 38 -11.78 11.35 20.46
CA GLY A 38 -12.91 12.27 20.64
C GLY A 38 -13.56 12.78 19.34
N TRP A 39 -13.06 12.39 18.15
CA TRP A 39 -13.76 12.73 16.92
C TRP A 39 -15.01 11.88 16.76
N THR A 40 -16.14 12.49 16.49
CA THR A 40 -17.40 11.85 16.15
C THR A 40 -17.80 12.23 14.74
N LEU A 41 -18.27 11.26 13.98
CA LEU A 41 -18.76 11.49 12.61
C LEU A 41 -19.95 12.48 12.67
N PRO A 42 -19.83 13.67 12.04
CA PRO A 42 -20.97 14.58 11.92
C PRO A 42 -22.15 13.89 11.24
N ARG A 43 -23.37 14.22 11.69
CA ARG A 43 -24.58 13.67 11.12
C ARG A 43 -25.56 14.78 10.76
N THR A 44 -26.28 14.56 9.67
CA THR A 44 -27.41 15.38 9.24
C THR A 44 -28.59 15.21 10.20
N GLY A 45 -29.57 16.09 10.13
CA GLY A 45 -30.76 16.03 10.98
C GLY A 45 -31.59 14.73 10.86
N ASP A 46 -31.46 14.00 9.75
CA ASP A 46 -32.08 12.69 9.51
C ASP A 46 -31.17 11.51 9.95
N GLY A 47 -30.02 11.80 10.59
CA GLY A 47 -29.13 10.80 11.19
C GLY A 47 -28.12 10.15 10.24
N ARG A 48 -28.03 10.58 8.96
CA ARG A 48 -27.03 10.11 8.01
C ARG A 48 -25.69 10.76 8.26
N ALA A 49 -24.61 10.18 7.71
CA ALA A 49 -23.31 10.83 7.71
C ALA A 49 -23.42 12.20 6.99
N ASP A 50 -22.92 13.24 7.64
CA ASP A 50 -22.86 14.56 7.00
C ASP A 50 -21.61 14.63 6.11
N LEU A 51 -21.85 14.62 4.80
CA LEU A 51 -20.80 14.71 3.79
C LEU A 51 -20.77 16.11 3.14
N GLN A 52 -21.40 17.11 3.72
CA GLN A 52 -21.35 18.47 3.23
C GLN A 52 -19.94 19.07 3.44
N GLY A 53 -19.53 19.91 2.52
CA GLY A 53 -18.24 20.59 2.62
C GLY A 53 -17.44 20.58 1.32
N VAL A 54 -16.19 20.98 1.42
CA VAL A 54 -15.22 20.93 0.32
C VAL A 54 -14.36 19.68 0.49
N TRP A 55 -14.32 18.87 -0.55
CA TRP A 55 -13.58 17.61 -0.54
C TRP A 55 -12.35 17.72 -1.40
N ASP A 56 -11.21 17.35 -0.85
CA ASP A 56 -9.96 17.18 -1.57
C ASP A 56 -9.79 15.71 -1.95
N PHE A 57 -9.89 15.42 -3.25
CA PHE A 57 -9.75 14.08 -3.80
C PHE A 57 -8.40 13.86 -4.51
N ARG A 58 -7.49 14.82 -4.42
CA ARG A 58 -6.16 14.71 -5.02
C ARG A 58 -5.37 13.60 -4.35
N SER A 59 -4.82 12.71 -5.17
CA SER A 59 -4.03 11.58 -4.66
C SER A 59 -3.06 11.07 -5.72
N LEU A 60 -1.89 10.64 -5.28
CA LEU A 60 -0.93 9.92 -6.11
C LEU A 60 -1.28 8.43 -6.26
N THR A 61 -2.31 7.95 -5.56
CA THR A 61 -2.74 6.55 -5.70
C THR A 61 -3.28 6.33 -7.11
N PRO A 62 -2.71 5.41 -7.89
CA PRO A 62 -3.19 5.11 -9.23
C PRO A 62 -4.63 4.60 -9.22
N LEU A 63 -5.41 4.92 -10.27
CA LEU A 63 -6.76 4.36 -10.42
C LEU A 63 -6.70 2.84 -10.47
N GLN A 64 -5.88 2.29 -11.34
CA GLN A 64 -5.64 0.86 -11.47
C GLN A 64 -4.26 0.50 -10.91
N ARG A 65 -4.14 -0.70 -10.37
CA ARG A 65 -2.86 -1.21 -9.87
C ARG A 65 -1.87 -1.37 -11.04
N PRO A 66 -0.68 -0.76 -10.96
CA PRO A 66 0.38 -0.97 -11.93
C PRO A 66 0.75 -2.45 -12.03
N SER A 67 1.17 -2.88 -13.22
CA SER A 67 1.54 -4.28 -13.48
C SER A 67 2.67 -4.78 -12.60
N GLU A 68 3.60 -3.88 -12.27
CA GLU A 68 4.75 -4.13 -11.40
C GLU A 68 4.33 -4.46 -9.96
N LEU A 69 3.13 -4.03 -9.57
CA LEU A 69 2.55 -4.19 -8.24
C LEU A 69 1.39 -5.20 -8.22
N ALA A 70 1.24 -6.04 -9.26
CA ALA A 70 0.08 -6.90 -9.45
C ALA A 70 -0.32 -7.72 -8.22
N ASN A 71 0.67 -8.18 -7.44
CA ASN A 71 0.45 -9.00 -6.24
C ASN A 71 0.55 -8.20 -4.93
N LYS A 72 0.61 -6.87 -5.01
CA LYS A 72 0.82 -6.01 -3.85
C LYS A 72 -0.33 -5.03 -3.67
N GLU A 73 -1.18 -5.30 -2.70
CA GLU A 73 -2.34 -4.44 -2.42
C GLU A 73 -1.96 -3.15 -1.68
N LEU A 74 -1.00 -3.24 -0.76
CA LEU A 74 -0.58 -2.14 0.10
C LEU A 74 0.94 -1.94 0.03
N PHE A 75 1.37 -0.70 0.07
CA PHE A 75 2.77 -0.33 0.31
C PHE A 75 3.14 -0.45 1.79
N THR A 76 4.40 -0.74 2.09
CA THR A 76 4.99 -0.43 3.39
C THR A 76 5.13 1.09 3.55
N ASP A 77 5.49 1.57 4.74
CA ASP A 77 5.71 3.01 4.96
C ASP A 77 6.86 3.54 4.10
N GLU A 78 7.94 2.77 4.01
CA GLU A 78 9.12 3.10 3.22
C GLU A 78 8.82 3.13 1.73
N GLU A 79 8.11 2.11 1.24
CA GLU A 79 7.71 2.04 -0.17
C GLU A 79 6.74 3.15 -0.54
N ALA A 80 5.81 3.49 0.34
CA ALA A 80 4.88 4.59 0.13
C ALA A 80 5.63 5.92 0.01
N ALA A 81 6.61 6.17 0.91
CA ALA A 81 7.45 7.36 0.86
C ALA A 81 8.26 7.43 -0.43
N GLN A 82 8.90 6.33 -0.82
CA GLN A 82 9.67 6.26 -2.06
C GLN A 82 8.79 6.48 -3.30
N PHE A 83 7.67 5.80 -3.39
CA PHE A 83 6.72 5.94 -4.50
C PHE A 83 6.22 7.38 -4.64
N GLN A 84 5.90 8.04 -3.52
CA GLN A 84 5.46 9.43 -3.52
C GLN A 84 6.55 10.37 -4.06
N LEU A 85 7.79 10.21 -3.60
CA LEU A 85 8.91 11.02 -4.07
C LEU A 85 9.15 10.84 -5.57
N GLU A 86 9.19 9.61 -6.05
CA GLU A 86 9.41 9.30 -7.47
C GLU A 86 8.27 9.82 -8.33
N THR A 87 7.02 9.62 -7.90
CA THR A 87 5.84 10.05 -8.66
C THR A 87 5.77 11.57 -8.74
N VAL A 88 6.02 12.29 -7.65
CA VAL A 88 6.06 13.77 -7.66
C VAL A 88 7.15 14.25 -8.61
N ALA A 89 8.34 13.64 -8.56
CA ALA A 89 9.43 14.00 -9.47
C ALA A 89 9.08 13.74 -10.95
N GLN A 90 8.39 12.63 -11.25
CA GLN A 90 7.97 12.32 -12.63
C GLN A 90 6.85 13.26 -13.14
N LEU A 91 5.99 13.71 -12.26
CA LEU A 91 4.88 14.60 -12.60
C LEU A 91 5.31 16.06 -12.71
N ASP A 92 6.47 16.42 -12.17
CA ASP A 92 6.99 17.79 -12.21
C ASP A 92 7.19 18.25 -13.65
N LYS A 93 6.39 19.23 -14.08
CA LYS A 93 6.42 19.80 -15.42
C LYS A 93 7.48 20.88 -15.60
N ASP A 94 8.06 21.34 -14.49
CA ASP A 94 9.07 22.40 -14.50
C ASP A 94 10.50 21.84 -14.49
N GLN A 95 10.66 20.52 -14.55
CA GLN A 95 11.98 19.91 -14.67
C GLN A 95 12.64 20.25 -15.99
N ALA A 96 13.87 20.76 -15.89
CA ALA A 96 14.70 21.00 -17.06
C ALA A 96 15.14 19.67 -17.70
N GLY A 97 15.03 19.60 -19.01
CA GLY A 97 15.58 18.50 -19.79
C GLY A 97 17.12 18.45 -19.74
N PRO A 98 17.73 17.43 -20.36
CA PRO A 98 19.19 17.29 -20.42
C PRO A 98 19.92 18.49 -21.05
N ASP A 99 19.21 19.30 -21.83
CA ASP A 99 19.70 20.55 -22.47
C ASP A 99 19.56 21.78 -21.57
N GLY A 100 19.10 21.59 -20.30
CA GLY A 100 18.86 22.66 -19.34
C GLY A 100 17.63 23.51 -19.64
N ARG A 101 16.78 23.10 -20.57
CA ARG A 101 15.53 23.80 -20.91
C ARG A 101 14.33 23.14 -20.29
N ILE A 102 13.41 23.95 -19.80
CA ILE A 102 12.11 23.45 -19.34
C ILE A 102 11.24 23.19 -20.59
N PRO A 103 10.75 21.97 -20.81
CA PRO A 103 9.90 21.67 -21.95
C PRO A 103 8.60 22.47 -21.85
N LEU A 104 8.35 23.32 -22.81
CA LEU A 104 7.07 24.06 -22.91
C LEU A 104 5.94 23.19 -23.51
N SER A 105 6.12 21.88 -23.51
CA SER A 105 5.14 20.93 -24.02
C SER A 105 3.92 20.88 -23.08
N GLY A 106 2.80 21.41 -23.57
CA GLY A 106 1.53 21.34 -22.83
C GLY A 106 0.98 22.68 -22.34
N GLY A 107 1.73 23.76 -22.47
CA GLY A 107 1.24 25.12 -22.23
C GLY A 107 1.07 25.55 -20.78
N TYR A 108 1.28 24.64 -19.83
CA TYR A 108 1.15 24.93 -18.41
C TYR A 108 2.35 24.37 -17.64
N ASN A 109 2.81 25.14 -16.64
CA ASN A 109 3.82 24.72 -15.69
C ASN A 109 3.20 23.95 -14.51
N GLU A 110 4.05 23.44 -13.58
CA GLU A 110 3.63 22.65 -12.42
C GLU A 110 2.59 23.38 -11.54
N PHE A 111 2.62 24.70 -11.51
CA PHE A 111 1.66 25.51 -10.73
C PHE A 111 0.19 25.22 -11.09
N TRP A 112 -0.09 24.89 -12.36
CA TRP A 112 -1.45 24.64 -12.85
C TRP A 112 -1.89 23.18 -12.71
N TYR A 113 -0.96 22.29 -12.39
CA TYR A 113 -1.23 20.88 -12.20
C TYR A 113 -1.18 20.56 -10.72
N ASP A 114 -2.28 20.14 -10.16
CA ASP A 114 -2.37 19.78 -8.76
C ASP A 114 -2.85 18.33 -8.60
N TYR A 115 -1.91 17.42 -8.82
CA TYR A 115 -2.15 15.98 -8.68
C TYR A 115 -2.20 15.51 -7.23
N GLY A 116 -1.91 16.39 -6.29
CA GLY A 116 -1.61 16.03 -4.91
C GLY A 116 -0.16 15.52 -4.76
N LYS A 117 0.22 15.27 -3.52
CA LYS A 117 1.60 14.87 -3.16
C LYS A 117 1.64 13.62 -2.30
N GLN A 118 0.50 13.00 -2.05
CA GLN A 118 0.39 11.87 -1.13
C GLN A 118 -0.52 10.77 -1.69
N LEU A 119 -0.23 9.54 -1.27
CA LEU A 119 -1.16 8.43 -1.44
C LEU A 119 -2.38 8.62 -0.53
N THR A 120 -3.47 7.92 -0.86
CA THR A 120 -4.59 7.78 0.07
C THR A 120 -4.14 7.22 1.42
N ALA A 121 -4.87 7.53 2.48
CA ALA A 121 -4.52 7.16 3.86
C ALA A 121 -4.22 5.67 4.08
N GLY A 122 -4.83 4.79 3.25
CA GLY A 122 -4.64 3.34 3.33
C GLY A 122 -3.37 2.82 2.66
N ARG A 123 -2.54 3.67 2.05
CA ARG A 123 -1.33 3.25 1.31
C ARG A 123 -1.60 2.18 0.23
N ARG A 124 -2.78 2.24 -0.38
CA ARG A 124 -3.16 1.29 -1.44
C ARG A 124 -2.38 1.55 -2.71
N THR A 125 -2.11 0.48 -3.43
CA THR A 125 -1.45 0.52 -4.74
C THR A 125 -2.43 0.82 -5.88
N SER A 126 -3.73 0.88 -5.59
CA SER A 126 -4.81 1.27 -6.51
C SER A 126 -6.00 1.87 -5.76
N LEU A 127 -6.76 2.73 -6.44
CA LEU A 127 -8.06 3.19 -5.95
C LEU A 127 -9.12 2.11 -6.10
N ILE A 128 -9.03 1.27 -7.14
CA ILE A 128 -9.90 0.12 -7.32
C ILE A 128 -9.53 -0.93 -6.28
N VAL A 129 -10.53 -1.34 -5.49
CA VAL A 129 -10.39 -2.33 -4.42
C VAL A 129 -11.17 -3.62 -4.70
N ASP A 130 -12.11 -3.53 -5.61
CA ASP A 130 -12.91 -4.66 -6.10
C ASP A 130 -13.07 -4.50 -7.61
N PRO A 131 -12.57 -5.46 -8.40
CA PRO A 131 -11.94 -6.74 -8.02
C PRO A 131 -10.60 -6.59 -7.26
N PRO A 132 -10.15 -7.64 -6.52
CA PRO A 132 -8.96 -7.60 -5.67
C PRO A 132 -7.64 -7.38 -6.44
N ASP A 133 -7.63 -7.63 -7.75
CA ASP A 133 -6.49 -7.33 -8.62
C ASP A 133 -6.26 -5.82 -8.79
N GLY A 134 -7.21 -4.99 -8.35
CA GLY A 134 -7.13 -3.54 -8.42
C GLY A 134 -7.25 -2.98 -9.84
N ARG A 135 -7.93 -3.68 -10.74
CA ARG A 135 -8.07 -3.31 -12.15
C ARG A 135 -9.53 -3.16 -12.56
N ILE A 136 -9.75 -2.39 -13.62
CA ILE A 136 -11.08 -2.29 -14.24
C ILE A 136 -11.40 -3.66 -14.84
N PRO A 137 -12.54 -4.26 -14.50
CA PRO A 137 -12.98 -5.53 -15.08
C PRO A 137 -13.12 -5.42 -16.61
N SER A 138 -12.93 -6.54 -17.29
CA SER A 138 -13.26 -6.63 -18.71
C SER A 138 -14.74 -6.31 -18.95
N LEU A 139 -15.03 -5.74 -20.11
CA LEU A 139 -16.41 -5.52 -20.53
C LEU A 139 -17.15 -6.87 -20.63
N THR A 140 -18.44 -6.83 -20.34
CA THR A 140 -19.31 -7.98 -20.61
C THR A 140 -19.42 -8.20 -22.12
N PRO A 141 -19.73 -9.44 -22.58
CA PRO A 141 -19.89 -9.70 -24.02
C PRO A 141 -20.89 -8.76 -24.72
N ASP A 142 -21.92 -8.31 -24.00
CA ASP A 142 -22.96 -7.43 -24.54
C ASP A 142 -22.53 -5.95 -24.62
N ALA A 143 -21.41 -5.61 -23.98
CA ALA A 143 -20.88 -4.23 -23.93
C ALA A 143 -19.59 -4.05 -24.76
N SER A 144 -19.12 -5.10 -25.43
CA SER A 144 -17.88 -5.14 -26.24
C SER A 144 -18.13 -4.92 -27.73
#